data_b0ac07f142a22c7a3efcc93ccb70e6ca
#
_entry.id   b0ac07f142a22c7a3efcc93ccb70e6ca
#
_cell.length_a   1.000
_cell.length_b   1.000
_cell.length_c   1.000
_cell.angle_alpha   90.00
_cell.angle_beta   90.00
_cell.angle_gamma   90.00
#
_symmetry.space_group_name_H-M   'P 1'
#
loop_
_entity.id
_entity.type
_entity.pdbx_description
1 polymer ?
#
loop_
_entity_poly.entity_id
_entity_poly.type
_entity_poly.pdbx_seq_one_letter_code
_entity_poly.pdbx_strand_id
1 'polypeptide(L)'
;VYFPYYDFRWRWYYNWFWGRYNEMEITNGVTTTDKEGKFKVEFDLVPDLSMPKETKPVFSYTVYADVIDVTGETHSAQTYVSAGYVALVANINIPEIVKSDSIVRYQVSTTNLNGQFEPAPIAIEVYRLKSPERIFRNRLWSKPDKFLMTREEFYAAFQHDIYDEENEYFNWEKERKEFTTSFTTVDSSYITFKDLPEWQPGKYVLILKTKDK
;
A
#
# COMPACT_ATOMS: atom_id res chain seq x y z
N VAL A 1 0.54 8.91 7.77
CA VAL A 1 -0.34 7.97 7.07
C VAL A 1 0.23 6.58 7.29
N TYR A 2 -0.45 5.77 8.08
CA TYR A 2 -0.14 4.35 8.20
C TYR A 2 -0.58 3.71 6.89
N PHE A 3 0.34 3.15 6.10
CA PHE A 3 -0.03 2.19 5.06
C PHE A 3 -0.17 0.84 5.76
N PRO A 4 -1.38 0.26 5.89
CA PRO A 4 -1.47 -1.12 6.27
C PRO A 4 -0.81 -1.91 5.13
N TYR A 5 0.14 -2.76 5.48
CA TYR A 5 0.64 -3.80 4.62
C TYR A 5 -0.58 -4.67 4.27
N TYR A 6 -1.10 -4.55 3.05
CA TYR A 6 -2.15 -5.44 2.59
C TYR A 6 -1.54 -6.81 2.40
N ASP A 7 -1.79 -7.70 3.36
CA ASP A 7 -1.52 -9.11 3.19
C ASP A 7 -2.27 -9.59 1.94
N PHE A 8 -1.53 -10.02 0.93
CA PHE A 8 -2.02 -10.51 -0.37
C PHE A 8 -3.01 -11.69 -0.21
N ARG A 9 -3.02 -12.40 0.92
CA ARG A 9 -3.94 -13.48 1.27
C ARG A 9 -5.38 -13.01 1.44
N TRP A 10 -5.62 -11.82 2.02
CA TRP A 10 -6.97 -11.29 2.23
C TRP A 10 -7.65 -10.92 0.91
N ARG A 11 -6.92 -10.46 -0.07
CA ARG A 11 -7.45 -10.08 -1.38
C ARG A 11 -8.01 -11.29 -2.16
N TRP A 12 -7.45 -12.50 -1.96
CA TRP A 12 -7.93 -13.71 -2.63
C TRP A 12 -9.22 -14.25 -1.99
N TYR A 13 -9.35 -14.18 -0.68
CA TYR A 13 -10.54 -14.62 0.05
C TYR A 13 -11.75 -13.68 -0.17
N TYR A 14 -11.49 -12.36 -0.24
CA TYR A 14 -12.53 -11.37 -0.54
C TYR A 14 -13.07 -11.48 -1.97
N ASN A 15 -12.24 -11.77 -2.96
CA ASN A 15 -12.67 -11.93 -4.35
C ASN A 15 -13.55 -13.17 -4.60
N TRP A 16 -13.45 -14.21 -3.79
CA TRP A 16 -14.34 -15.38 -3.94
C TRP A 16 -15.74 -15.15 -3.37
N PHE A 17 -15.88 -14.40 -2.27
CA PHE A 17 -17.16 -14.24 -1.58
C PHE A 17 -18.03 -13.11 -2.13
N TRP A 18 -17.44 -12.11 -2.80
CA TRP A 18 -18.13 -10.91 -3.33
C TRP A 18 -18.01 -10.79 -4.85
N GLY A 19 -18.01 -11.89 -5.55
CA GLY A 19 -17.95 -11.96 -7.01
C GLY A 19 -19.21 -11.47 -7.71
N ARG A 20 -19.45 -10.18 -7.66
CA ARG A 20 -20.10 -9.31 -8.65
C ARG A 20 -19.80 -7.87 -8.22
N TYR A 21 -18.80 -7.27 -8.82
CA TYR A 21 -18.76 -5.82 -8.91
C TYR A 21 -19.99 -5.43 -9.72
N ASN A 22 -21.03 -4.93 -9.05
CA ASN A 22 -22.11 -4.27 -9.75
C ASN A 22 -21.52 -2.96 -10.25
N GLU A 23 -21.12 -2.94 -11.50
CA GLU A 23 -20.83 -1.69 -12.19
C GLU A 23 -22.13 -0.90 -12.22
N MET A 24 -22.09 0.35 -11.78
CA MET A 24 -23.20 1.28 -11.84
C MET A 24 -22.86 2.32 -12.90
N GLU A 25 -23.72 2.46 -13.90
CA GLU A 25 -23.58 3.55 -14.86
C GLU A 25 -23.80 4.89 -14.14
N ILE A 26 -22.79 5.77 -14.21
CA ILE A 26 -22.84 7.09 -13.59
C ILE A 26 -23.36 8.12 -14.58
N THR A 27 -22.89 8.05 -15.83
CA THR A 27 -23.27 8.97 -16.89
C THR A 27 -23.02 8.36 -18.26
N ASN A 28 -23.73 8.85 -19.26
CA ASN A 28 -23.45 8.59 -20.66
C ASN A 28 -23.58 9.88 -21.48
N GLY A 29 -23.05 9.88 -22.67
CA GLY A 29 -23.14 11.04 -23.55
C GLY A 29 -22.57 10.75 -24.93
N VAL A 30 -22.69 11.70 -25.82
CA VAL A 30 -22.16 11.65 -27.19
C VAL A 30 -21.30 12.88 -27.42
N THR A 31 -20.17 12.69 -28.03
CA THR A 31 -19.25 13.77 -28.43
C THR A 31 -18.71 13.50 -29.83
N THR A 32 -18.11 14.49 -30.44
CA THR A 32 -17.46 14.35 -31.76
C THR A 32 -15.96 14.53 -31.61
N THR A 33 -15.21 13.81 -32.43
CA THR A 33 -13.76 13.99 -32.52
C THR A 33 -13.42 15.32 -33.20
N ASP A 34 -12.32 15.91 -32.82
CA ASP A 34 -11.72 17.06 -33.49
C ASP A 34 -11.05 16.65 -34.80
N LYS A 35 -10.39 17.62 -35.49
CA LYS A 35 -9.69 17.40 -36.77
C LYS A 35 -8.51 16.43 -36.62
N GLU A 36 -8.02 16.20 -35.41
CA GLU A 36 -6.90 15.33 -35.09
C GLU A 36 -7.38 13.95 -34.62
N GLY A 37 -8.70 13.70 -34.62
CA GLY A 37 -9.29 12.45 -34.13
C GLY A 37 -9.35 12.32 -32.59
N LYS A 38 -9.19 13.42 -31.85
CA LYS A 38 -9.24 13.44 -30.40
C LYS A 38 -10.61 13.88 -29.90
N PHE A 39 -11.02 13.33 -28.76
CA PHE A 39 -12.20 13.80 -28.04
C PHE A 39 -11.88 13.86 -26.54
N LYS A 40 -12.68 14.64 -25.82
CA LYS A 40 -12.57 14.82 -24.37
C LYS A 40 -13.88 14.40 -23.71
N VAL A 41 -13.75 13.63 -22.66
CA VAL A 41 -14.88 13.24 -21.78
C VAL A 41 -14.67 13.88 -20.42
N GLU A 42 -15.68 14.55 -19.90
CA GLU A 42 -15.71 15.13 -18.57
C GLU A 42 -16.92 14.58 -17.82
N PHE A 43 -16.73 14.13 -16.61
CA PHE A 43 -17.80 13.62 -15.77
C PHE A 43 -17.48 13.82 -14.28
N ASP A 44 -18.52 13.91 -13.47
CA ASP A 44 -18.39 14.01 -12.03
C ASP A 44 -18.12 12.63 -11.41
N LEU A 45 -17.13 12.56 -10.53
CA LEU A 45 -16.78 11.33 -9.83
C LEU A 45 -17.73 11.15 -8.64
N VAL A 46 -18.61 10.17 -8.72
CA VAL A 46 -19.56 9.84 -7.67
C VAL A 46 -19.00 8.70 -6.81
N PRO A 47 -18.60 8.96 -5.55
CA PRO A 47 -18.07 7.92 -4.68
C PRO A 47 -19.20 7.00 -4.16
N ASP A 48 -18.86 5.77 -3.84
CA ASP A 48 -19.74 4.88 -3.08
C ASP A 48 -19.83 5.36 -1.62
N LEU A 49 -20.93 5.94 -1.25
CA LEU A 49 -21.16 6.50 0.08
C LEU A 49 -21.36 5.42 1.17
N SER A 50 -21.50 4.15 0.80
CA SER A 50 -21.53 3.04 1.75
C SER A 50 -20.16 2.76 2.36
N MET A 51 -19.08 3.22 1.71
CA MET A 51 -17.71 3.09 2.19
C MET A 51 -17.33 4.24 3.12
N PRO A 52 -16.93 3.96 4.37
CA PRO A 52 -16.49 5.01 5.30
C PRO A 52 -15.26 5.77 4.78
N LYS A 53 -15.29 7.10 4.83
CA LYS A 53 -14.17 7.96 4.36
C LYS A 53 -12.86 7.71 5.13
N GLU A 54 -12.98 7.29 6.37
CA GLU A 54 -11.86 6.98 7.26
C GLU A 54 -11.00 5.82 6.75
N THR A 55 -11.60 4.90 5.99
CA THR A 55 -10.90 3.79 5.35
C THR A 55 -10.11 4.23 4.11
N LYS A 56 -10.26 5.49 3.69
CA LYS A 56 -9.61 6.08 2.50
C LYS A 56 -9.77 5.20 1.25
N PRO A 57 -11.02 4.85 0.88
CA PRO A 57 -11.25 3.99 -0.26
C PRO A 57 -10.78 4.64 -1.56
N VAL A 58 -10.33 3.80 -2.49
CA VAL A 58 -10.05 4.17 -3.86
C VAL A 58 -11.16 3.60 -4.74
N PHE A 59 -11.77 4.45 -5.55
CA PHE A 59 -12.81 4.09 -6.50
C PHE A 59 -12.22 4.02 -7.89
N SER A 60 -12.58 2.98 -8.65
CA SER A 60 -12.17 2.81 -10.04
C SER A 60 -13.37 3.07 -10.95
N TYR A 61 -13.20 3.94 -11.90
CA TYR A 61 -14.20 4.31 -12.90
C TYR A 61 -13.75 3.81 -14.25
N THR A 62 -14.59 3.05 -14.93
CA THR A 62 -14.35 2.57 -16.28
C THR A 62 -15.04 3.49 -17.27
N VAL A 63 -14.31 4.01 -18.23
CA VAL A 63 -14.86 4.80 -19.34
C VAL A 63 -14.86 3.92 -20.57
N TYR A 64 -16.05 3.65 -21.10
CA TYR A 64 -16.24 2.97 -22.38
C TYR A 64 -16.48 3.99 -23.47
N ALA A 65 -15.81 3.85 -24.59
CA ALA A 65 -15.98 4.73 -25.74
C ALA A 65 -16.16 3.91 -27.01
N ASP A 66 -17.25 4.18 -27.73
CA ASP A 66 -17.53 3.62 -29.04
C ASP A 66 -17.43 4.74 -30.07
N VAL A 67 -16.55 4.59 -31.04
CA VAL A 67 -16.35 5.54 -32.14
C VAL A 67 -16.89 4.92 -33.42
N ILE A 68 -17.84 5.59 -34.04
CA ILE A 68 -18.41 5.18 -35.33
C ILE A 68 -17.77 6.06 -36.41
N ASP A 69 -17.13 5.43 -37.37
CA ASP A 69 -16.52 6.14 -38.50
C ASP A 69 -17.55 6.49 -39.61
N VAL A 70 -17.10 7.17 -40.63
CA VAL A 70 -17.94 7.59 -41.77
C VAL A 70 -18.47 6.42 -42.61
N THR A 71 -17.89 5.22 -42.44
CA THR A 71 -18.34 4.00 -43.13
C THR A 71 -19.36 3.21 -42.30
N GLY A 72 -19.59 3.61 -41.05
CA GLY A 72 -20.48 2.93 -40.09
C GLY A 72 -19.77 1.84 -39.30
N GLU A 73 -18.46 1.71 -39.40
CA GLU A 73 -17.70 0.77 -38.57
C GLU A 73 -17.55 1.33 -37.16
N THR A 74 -17.73 0.46 -36.15
CA THR A 74 -17.62 0.82 -34.73
C THR A 74 -16.32 0.30 -34.15
N HIS A 75 -15.55 1.20 -33.55
CA HIS A 75 -14.34 0.88 -32.78
C HIS A 75 -14.56 1.17 -31.32
N SER A 76 -14.43 0.14 -30.48
CA SER A 76 -14.64 0.23 -29.03
C SER A 76 -13.32 0.28 -28.29
N ALA A 77 -13.24 1.12 -27.26
CA ALA A 77 -12.10 1.21 -26.34
C ALA A 77 -12.60 1.45 -24.93
N GLN A 78 -11.76 1.07 -23.97
CA GLN A 78 -12.03 1.36 -22.56
C GLN A 78 -10.76 1.87 -21.87
N THR A 79 -10.97 2.72 -20.86
CA THR A 79 -9.90 3.20 -20.01
C THR A 79 -10.39 3.30 -18.56
N TYR A 80 -9.45 3.35 -17.62
CA TYR A 80 -9.75 3.37 -16.18
C TYR A 80 -9.23 4.65 -15.57
N VAL A 81 -10.03 5.24 -14.68
CA VAL A 81 -9.65 6.39 -13.86
C VAL A 81 -9.85 6.02 -12.40
N SER A 82 -8.82 6.15 -11.60
CA SER A 82 -8.88 5.94 -10.17
C SER A 82 -8.97 7.27 -9.44
N ALA A 83 -9.89 7.37 -8.47
CA ALA A 83 -10.03 8.53 -7.61
C ALA A 83 -10.32 8.10 -6.16
N GLY A 84 -10.01 8.95 -5.20
CA GLY A 84 -10.20 8.65 -3.79
C GLY A 84 -10.15 9.91 -2.94
N TYR A 85 -10.43 9.76 -1.64
CA TYR A 85 -10.33 10.88 -0.70
C TYR A 85 -8.87 11.28 -0.40
N VAL A 86 -7.91 10.41 -0.73
CA VAL A 86 -6.47 10.68 -0.72
C VAL A 86 -5.94 10.29 -2.08
N ALA A 87 -5.43 11.27 -2.80
CA ALA A 87 -5.00 11.07 -4.19
C ALA A 87 -3.51 10.73 -4.30
N LEU A 88 -2.71 11.05 -3.28
CA LEU A 88 -1.27 10.87 -3.32
C LEU A 88 -0.85 9.50 -2.79
N VAL A 89 -0.10 8.78 -3.58
CA VAL A 89 0.54 7.50 -3.24
C VAL A 89 2.05 7.72 -3.14
N ALA A 90 2.65 7.35 -2.01
CA ALA A 90 4.08 7.37 -1.82
C ALA A 90 4.61 5.95 -1.66
N ASN A 91 5.66 5.60 -2.38
CA ASN A 91 6.25 4.28 -2.39
C ASN A 91 7.76 4.33 -2.27
N ILE A 92 8.34 3.30 -1.67
CA ILE A 92 9.77 3.06 -1.63
C ILE A 92 10.06 1.61 -2.02
N ASN A 93 10.95 1.44 -2.98
CA ASN A 93 11.37 0.10 -3.41
C ASN A 93 12.58 -0.35 -2.58
N ILE A 94 12.29 -1.06 -1.48
CA ILE A 94 13.29 -1.63 -0.59
C ILE A 94 13.03 -3.12 -0.39
N PRO A 95 14.05 -4.00 -0.48
CA PRO A 95 13.87 -5.42 -0.25
C PRO A 95 13.61 -5.70 1.24
N GLU A 96 12.92 -6.79 1.53
CA GLU A 96 12.64 -7.24 2.91
C GLU A 96 13.94 -7.48 3.71
N ILE A 97 15.00 -7.95 3.04
CA ILE A 97 16.30 -8.20 3.64
C ILE A 97 17.32 -7.26 3.02
N VAL A 98 17.91 -6.41 3.85
CA VAL A 98 18.97 -5.49 3.47
C VAL A 98 20.28 -5.94 4.13
N LYS A 99 21.33 -6.10 3.32
CA LYS A 99 22.68 -6.45 3.83
C LYS A 99 23.40 -5.19 4.29
N SER A 100 24.02 -5.25 5.47
CA SER A 100 24.72 -4.11 6.07
C SER A 100 26.00 -3.69 5.33
N ASP A 101 26.60 -4.59 4.56
CA ASP A 101 27.83 -4.34 3.78
C ASP A 101 27.56 -3.64 2.43
N SER A 102 26.31 -3.43 2.07
CA SER A 102 25.92 -2.91 0.77
C SER A 102 25.29 -1.51 0.89
N ILE A 103 26.02 -0.50 0.38
CA ILE A 103 25.44 0.83 0.23
C ILE A 103 24.62 0.86 -1.06
N VAL A 104 23.32 0.70 -0.93
CA VAL A 104 22.39 0.67 -2.06
C VAL A 104 21.52 1.94 -2.07
N ARG A 105 21.21 2.42 -3.28
CA ARG A 105 20.27 3.51 -3.49
C ARG A 105 18.87 2.92 -3.65
N TYR A 106 17.93 3.39 -2.84
CA TYR A 106 16.53 2.96 -2.91
C TYR A 106 15.69 4.04 -3.54
N GLN A 107 14.94 3.68 -4.58
CA GLN A 107 14.05 4.61 -5.26
C GLN A 107 12.85 4.92 -4.39
N VAL A 108 12.52 6.22 -4.34
CA VAL A 108 11.33 6.75 -3.69
C VAL A 108 10.50 7.45 -4.74
N SER A 109 9.23 7.13 -4.82
CA SER A 109 8.33 7.72 -5.79
C SER A 109 7.04 8.20 -5.12
N THR A 110 6.50 9.29 -5.65
CA THR A 110 5.16 9.77 -5.34
C THR A 110 4.37 9.91 -6.62
N THR A 111 3.17 9.35 -6.62
CA THR A 111 2.29 9.38 -7.79
C THR A 111 0.87 9.71 -7.36
N ASN A 112 0.06 10.18 -8.31
CA ASN A 112 -1.36 10.18 -8.12
C ASN A 112 -1.93 8.73 -8.23
N LEU A 113 -3.22 8.55 -7.99
CA LEU A 113 -3.88 7.23 -8.07
C LEU A 113 -3.87 6.61 -9.46
N ASN A 114 -3.54 7.38 -10.49
CA ASN A 114 -3.44 6.93 -11.89
C ASN A 114 -1.99 6.69 -12.33
N GLY A 115 -1.05 6.68 -11.39
CA GLY A 115 0.35 6.35 -11.63
C GLY A 115 1.19 7.49 -12.22
N GLN A 116 0.63 8.70 -12.37
CA GLN A 116 1.39 9.86 -12.84
C GLN A 116 2.19 10.44 -11.68
N PHE A 117 3.44 10.85 -11.98
CA PHE A 117 4.30 11.48 -10.99
C PHE A 117 3.65 12.75 -10.42
N GLU A 118 3.65 12.86 -9.09
CA GLU A 118 3.16 14.04 -8.37
C GLU A 118 4.21 14.44 -7.31
N PRO A 119 4.86 15.61 -7.44
CA PRO A 119 5.85 16.03 -6.47
C PRO A 119 5.20 16.31 -5.11
N ALA A 120 5.77 15.72 -4.05
CA ALA A 120 5.23 15.85 -2.71
C ALA A 120 6.33 15.91 -1.65
N PRO A 121 6.11 16.64 -0.53
CA PRO A 121 6.98 16.57 0.62
C PRO A 121 6.84 15.21 1.29
N ILE A 122 7.96 14.53 1.50
CA ILE A 122 8.01 13.25 2.20
C ILE A 122 8.94 13.35 3.42
N ALA A 123 8.63 12.55 4.43
CA ALA A 123 9.51 12.30 5.56
C ALA A 123 9.66 10.79 5.72
N ILE A 124 10.89 10.34 5.88
CA ILE A 124 11.23 8.92 6.05
C ILE A 124 11.91 8.77 7.40
N GLU A 125 11.41 7.84 8.19
CA GLU A 125 11.98 7.48 9.49
C GLU A 125 12.19 5.96 9.52
N VAL A 126 13.33 5.52 10.03
CA VAL A 126 13.61 4.11 10.25
C VAL A 126 13.87 3.89 11.72
N TYR A 127 13.18 2.93 12.31
CA TYR A 127 13.33 2.54 13.70
C TYR A 127 13.72 1.08 13.79
N ARG A 128 14.67 0.81 14.68
CA ARG A 128 14.93 -0.55 15.15
C ARG A 128 13.75 -1.00 16.01
N LEU A 129 13.33 -2.26 15.83
CA LEU A 129 12.31 -2.88 16.66
C LEU A 129 12.96 -3.67 17.79
N LYS A 130 12.37 -3.58 18.97
CA LYS A 130 12.78 -4.36 20.13
C LYS A 130 12.33 -5.81 19.95
N SER A 131 13.27 -6.66 19.61
CA SER A 131 13.00 -8.09 19.48
C SER A 131 12.61 -8.70 20.83
N PRO A 132 11.69 -9.66 20.86
CA PRO A 132 11.41 -10.42 22.07
C PRO A 132 12.68 -11.07 22.64
N GLU A 133 12.76 -11.16 23.96
CA GLU A 133 13.90 -11.79 24.64
C GLU A 133 13.97 -13.32 24.43
N ARG A 134 12.90 -13.89 23.86
CA ARG A 134 12.74 -15.31 23.62
C ARG A 134 12.83 -15.63 22.14
N ILE A 135 13.39 -16.80 21.83
CA ILE A 135 13.36 -17.36 20.48
C ILE A 135 12.07 -18.15 20.33
N PHE A 136 11.24 -17.77 19.38
CA PHE A 136 10.02 -18.46 19.06
C PHE A 136 10.19 -19.33 17.82
N ARG A 137 9.59 -20.51 17.85
CA ARG A 137 9.40 -21.34 16.65
C ARG A 137 8.08 -20.99 15.97
N ASN A 138 8.03 -21.20 14.68
CA ASN A 138 6.79 -20.95 13.93
C ASN A 138 5.66 -21.83 14.47
N ARG A 139 4.48 -21.24 14.61
CA ARG A 139 3.28 -21.94 15.01
C ARG A 139 2.90 -22.97 13.94
N LEU A 140 2.66 -24.23 14.37
CA LEU A 140 2.26 -25.32 13.48
C LEU A 140 0.74 -25.46 13.35
N TRP A 141 -0.02 -24.80 14.22
CA TRP A 141 -1.48 -24.77 14.23
C TRP A 141 -1.98 -23.33 14.35
N SER A 142 -3.24 -23.09 14.03
CA SER A 142 -3.85 -21.77 14.16
C SER A 142 -3.92 -21.32 15.63
N LYS A 143 -3.94 -20.00 15.82
CA LYS A 143 -4.16 -19.40 17.13
C LYS A 143 -5.50 -19.90 17.71
N PRO A 144 -5.57 -20.32 18.97
CA PRO A 144 -6.82 -20.74 19.58
C PRO A 144 -7.76 -19.55 19.81
N ASP A 145 -9.05 -19.77 19.65
CA ASP A 145 -10.08 -18.75 19.92
C ASP A 145 -10.17 -18.40 21.40
N LYS A 146 -9.80 -19.34 22.28
CA LYS A 146 -9.76 -19.16 23.73
C LYS A 146 -8.47 -19.71 24.30
N PHE A 147 -7.86 -18.96 25.20
CA PHE A 147 -6.72 -19.43 25.96
C PHE A 147 -7.22 -20.19 27.19
N LEU A 148 -6.72 -21.41 27.37
CA LEU A 148 -7.04 -22.29 28.53
C LEU A 148 -6.00 -22.16 29.64
N MET A 149 -4.86 -21.58 29.36
CA MET A 149 -3.74 -21.35 30.28
C MET A 149 -3.41 -19.86 30.32
N THR A 150 -2.89 -19.41 31.43
CA THR A 150 -2.25 -18.09 31.49
C THR A 150 -0.95 -18.10 30.65
N ARG A 151 -0.44 -16.93 30.31
CA ARG A 151 0.81 -16.79 29.56
C ARG A 151 2.00 -17.39 30.30
N GLU A 152 2.04 -17.22 31.63
CA GLU A 152 3.08 -17.76 32.52
C GLU A 152 3.04 -19.29 32.55
N GLU A 153 1.88 -19.89 32.71
CA GLU A 153 1.70 -21.34 32.69
C GLU A 153 2.09 -21.94 31.34
N PHE A 154 1.67 -21.27 30.26
CA PHE A 154 2.00 -21.72 28.91
C PHE A 154 3.51 -21.72 28.68
N TYR A 155 4.21 -20.64 29.02
CA TYR A 155 5.65 -20.55 28.82
C TYR A 155 6.47 -21.43 29.77
N ALA A 156 5.93 -21.80 30.91
CA ALA A 156 6.54 -22.79 31.78
C ALA A 156 6.60 -24.20 31.13
N ALA A 157 5.57 -24.51 30.33
CA ALA A 157 5.46 -25.81 29.65
C ALA A 157 6.05 -25.76 28.21
N PHE A 158 5.92 -24.61 27.52
CA PHE A 158 6.23 -24.44 26.09
C PHE A 158 7.09 -23.20 25.86
N GLN A 159 8.35 -23.26 26.26
CA GLN A 159 9.25 -22.10 26.30
C GLN A 159 9.47 -21.42 24.95
N HIS A 160 9.37 -22.15 23.84
CA HIS A 160 9.64 -21.64 22.50
C HIS A 160 8.37 -21.49 21.64
N ASP A 161 7.20 -21.78 22.20
CA ASP A 161 5.96 -21.67 21.45
C ASP A 161 5.35 -20.26 21.60
N ILE A 162 4.65 -19.84 20.57
CA ILE A 162 3.98 -18.55 20.54
C ILE A 162 2.64 -18.68 21.26
N TYR A 163 2.45 -17.90 22.33
CA TYR A 163 1.19 -17.85 23.06
C TYR A 163 0.14 -17.06 22.30
N ASP A 164 0.47 -15.85 21.89
CA ASP A 164 -0.44 -14.93 21.18
C ASP A 164 0.19 -14.47 19.84
N GLU A 165 0.68 -13.29 19.76
CA GLU A 165 1.23 -12.65 18.56
C GLU A 165 2.64 -12.10 18.80
N GLU A 166 3.40 -12.73 19.70
CA GLU A 166 4.73 -12.25 20.09
C GLU A 166 5.74 -12.28 18.95
N ASN A 167 5.51 -13.12 17.94
CA ASN A 167 6.32 -13.17 16.71
C ASN A 167 5.92 -12.16 15.64
N GLU A 168 4.79 -11.48 15.83
CA GLU A 168 4.31 -10.46 14.87
C GLU A 168 5.09 -9.16 15.07
N TYR A 169 6.13 -8.96 14.27
CA TYR A 169 7.03 -7.81 14.38
C TYR A 169 6.34 -6.45 14.19
N PHE A 170 5.13 -6.41 13.62
CA PHE A 170 4.33 -5.18 13.54
C PHE A 170 3.88 -4.68 14.92
N ASN A 171 3.78 -5.58 15.89
CA ASN A 171 3.38 -5.27 17.26
C ASN A 171 4.58 -4.93 18.16
N TRP A 172 5.81 -5.06 17.64
CA TRP A 172 7.01 -4.80 18.44
C TRP A 172 7.23 -3.31 18.69
N GLU A 173 7.70 -2.98 19.87
CA GLU A 173 8.02 -1.61 20.23
C GLU A 173 9.18 -1.06 19.39
N LYS A 174 9.08 0.24 19.06
CA LYS A 174 10.17 0.98 18.44
C LYS A 174 11.22 1.27 19.52
N GLU A 175 12.42 0.73 19.35
CA GLU A 175 13.51 0.89 20.31
C GLU A 175 14.29 2.19 20.07
N ARG A 176 14.85 2.33 18.88
CA ARG A 176 15.74 3.45 18.52
C ARG A 176 15.47 3.92 17.10
N LYS A 177 15.49 5.23 16.90
CA LYS A 177 15.47 5.82 15.56
C LYS A 177 16.88 5.79 14.98
N GLU A 178 17.08 5.08 13.86
CA GLU A 178 18.36 4.94 13.20
C GLU A 178 18.54 5.93 12.04
N PHE A 179 17.45 6.29 11.41
CA PHE A 179 17.51 7.17 10.25
C PHE A 179 16.30 8.11 10.19
N THR A 180 16.54 9.33 9.75
CA THR A 180 15.47 10.28 9.43
C THR A 180 15.92 11.18 8.29
N THR A 181 15.03 11.43 7.36
CA THR A 181 15.23 12.42 6.29
C THR A 181 13.91 12.98 5.82
N SER A 182 13.95 14.18 5.24
CA SER A 182 12.78 14.79 4.62
C SER A 182 13.22 15.58 3.38
N PHE A 183 12.45 15.47 2.31
CA PHE A 183 12.68 16.19 1.06
C PHE A 183 11.40 16.21 0.23
N THR A 184 11.39 17.03 -0.82
CA THR A 184 10.33 16.99 -1.83
C THR A 184 10.75 16.05 -2.96
N THR A 185 9.88 15.15 -3.36
CA THR A 185 10.16 14.20 -4.43
C THR A 185 10.28 14.90 -5.78
N VAL A 186 11.19 14.38 -6.58
CA VAL A 186 11.30 14.63 -8.01
C VAL A 186 11.16 13.29 -8.73
N ASP A 187 10.98 13.29 -10.04
CA ASP A 187 10.71 12.08 -10.83
C ASP A 187 11.67 10.91 -10.56
N SER A 188 12.91 11.21 -10.21
CA SER A 188 13.93 10.20 -9.87
C SER A 188 14.55 10.48 -8.51
N SER A 189 13.74 10.34 -7.45
CA SER A 189 14.21 10.50 -6.06
C SER A 189 14.78 9.21 -5.50
N TYR A 190 15.88 9.32 -4.74
CA TYR A 190 16.54 8.18 -4.10
C TYR A 190 16.96 8.50 -2.68
N ILE A 191 17.00 7.49 -1.83
CA ILE A 191 17.63 7.54 -0.52
C ILE A 191 18.74 6.51 -0.42
N THR A 192 19.67 6.77 0.49
CA THR A 192 20.78 5.86 0.81
C THR A 192 20.99 5.86 2.31
N PHE A 193 21.09 4.70 2.90
CA PHE A 193 21.43 4.52 4.31
C PHE A 193 22.95 4.43 4.44
N LYS A 194 23.61 5.58 4.64
CA LYS A 194 25.10 5.64 4.69
C LYS A 194 25.66 4.92 5.92
N ASP A 195 24.94 4.97 7.03
CA ASP A 195 25.36 4.41 8.32
C ASP A 195 24.87 2.97 8.50
N LEU A 196 24.32 2.35 7.45
CA LEU A 196 23.82 0.97 7.49
C LEU A 196 24.83 -0.05 8.02
N PRO A 197 26.16 0.05 7.71
CA PRO A 197 27.15 -0.86 8.27
C PRO A 197 27.27 -0.80 9.80
N GLU A 198 26.87 0.30 10.42
CA GLU A 198 26.90 0.49 11.87
C GLU A 198 25.63 -0.02 12.57
N TRP A 199 24.58 -0.33 11.80
CA TRP A 199 23.32 -0.82 12.35
C TRP A 199 23.47 -2.26 12.81
N GLN A 200 22.96 -2.54 13.98
CA GLN A 200 22.98 -3.91 14.50
C GLN A 200 22.01 -4.80 13.72
N PRO A 201 22.34 -6.09 13.51
CA PRO A 201 21.37 -7.01 12.94
C PRO A 201 20.07 -7.05 13.72
N GLY A 202 18.93 -7.08 13.02
CA GLY A 202 17.62 -7.06 13.67
C GLY A 202 16.48 -6.77 12.70
N LYS A 203 15.30 -6.53 13.26
CA LYS A 203 14.12 -6.09 12.54
C LYS A 203 14.01 -4.56 12.64
N TYR A 204 13.59 -3.97 11.54
CA TYR A 204 13.43 -2.53 11.40
C TYR A 204 12.08 -2.21 10.78
N VAL A 205 11.50 -1.09 11.18
CA VAL A 205 10.32 -0.52 10.52
C VAL A 205 10.70 0.77 9.83
N LEU A 206 10.38 0.86 8.55
CA LEU A 206 10.48 2.09 7.78
C LEU A 206 9.09 2.74 7.71
N ILE A 207 9.01 4.00 8.09
CA ILE A 207 7.79 4.80 8.05
C ILE A 207 8.01 5.91 7.04
N LEU A 208 7.21 5.89 5.99
CA LEU A 208 7.17 6.94 4.97
C LEU A 208 5.90 7.76 5.19
N LYS A 209 6.07 9.07 5.38
CA LYS A 209 4.99 10.02 5.63
C LYS A 209 4.97 11.06 4.53
N THR A 210 3.78 11.39 4.06
CA THR A 210 3.55 12.49 3.14
C THR A 210 2.27 13.21 3.50
N LYS A 211 2.08 14.41 2.94
CA LYS A 211 0.81 15.14 3.02
C LYS A 211 0.25 15.29 1.63
N ASP A 212 -1.01 14.96 1.49
CA ASP A 212 -1.81 15.34 0.33
C ASP A 212 -2.09 16.84 0.40
N LYS A 213 -2.23 17.47 -0.76
CA LYS A 213 -2.49 18.92 -0.87
C LYS A 213 -3.90 19.28 -0.46
#